data_1336bfcded9ad729b2a71e35441d2b58
#
_entry.id   1336bfcded9ad729b2a71e35441d2b58
#
_cell.length_a   1.000
_cell.length_b   1.000
_cell.length_c   1.000
_cell.angle_alpha   90.00
_cell.angle_beta   90.00
_cell.angle_gamma   90.00
#
_symmetry.space_group_name_H-M   'P 1'
#
loop_
_entity.id
_entity.type
_entity.pdbx_description
1 polymer ?
#
loop_
_entity_poly.entity_id
_entity_poly.type
_entity_poly.pdbx_seq_one_letter_code
_entity_poly.pdbx_strand_id
1 'polypeptide(L)'
;MEQPERSTIAREADRIQQATASDARRRALAAACVGNLVEWYDFALYGAFATLLAAEFFPGADPAGGLLATFAVFGVAFLARPAGALLFAHYGDRLGRRWALAVTLLLMAVVTAGIGLLPGYDSVGWLAPALLVLLRAGQGVGLGGEYGGSAALVVEYAPADRRGWYGGWQWATVALGLAAGIATAALLSATLEGPALRAWGWRLAFLLALPLGLVGLYIRLRIEETPGFQAVQRLGAAARTPLADTLRAARREVVVGFGIVAMISATFNIFYVFLPSQLAITGRAPLTRALAAALVGLLVAAGAAPIAGRLSDRVGRRPLLVAGVIALLLLTVPLTALLQRGEPGGLLLGYILIGLALGTLVPSTFLAELFPTRLRYSGLSLTYGLASALFGGTAPALATFLVRRTGADLAPAWYATGLTVVAIACVVLAPETAGRPLDAGGELASGPRG
;
A
#
# COMPACT_ATOMS: atom_id res chain seq x y z
N MET A 1 -19.09 51.38 24.10
CA MET A 1 -18.45 50.25 24.80
C MET A 1 -18.73 48.88 24.16
N GLU A 2 -19.24 48.75 22.94
CA GLU A 2 -19.66 47.45 22.32
C GLU A 2 -18.70 46.84 21.28
N GLN A 3 -17.71 47.61 20.76
CA GLN A 3 -16.81 47.09 19.71
C GLN A 3 -15.71 46.12 20.19
N PRO A 4 -15.06 46.28 21.39
CA PRO A 4 -14.00 45.38 21.82
C PRO A 4 -14.52 43.97 22.20
N GLU A 5 -15.72 43.83 22.75
CA GLU A 5 -16.32 42.54 23.10
C GLU A 5 -16.68 41.69 21.86
N ARG A 6 -17.26 42.32 20.82
CA ARG A 6 -17.57 41.63 19.55
C ARG A 6 -16.32 41.12 18.88
N SER A 7 -15.20 41.86 18.93
CA SER A 7 -13.91 41.39 18.36
C SER A 7 -13.30 40.23 19.15
N THR A 8 -13.52 40.19 20.46
CA THR A 8 -13.04 39.11 21.33
C THR A 8 -13.85 37.81 21.13
N ILE A 9 -15.18 37.91 21.04
CA ILE A 9 -16.06 36.78 20.75
C ILE A 9 -15.80 36.22 19.37
N ALA A 10 -15.59 37.05 18.34
CA ALA A 10 -15.25 36.60 16.99
C ALA A 10 -13.91 35.88 16.97
N ARG A 11 -12.87 36.38 17.66
CA ARG A 11 -11.56 35.72 17.77
C ARG A 11 -11.65 34.39 18.52
N GLU A 12 -12.46 34.31 19.56
CA GLU A 12 -12.68 33.08 20.31
C GLU A 12 -13.45 32.05 19.48
N ALA A 13 -14.48 32.46 18.74
CA ALA A 13 -15.18 31.59 17.77
C ALA A 13 -14.26 31.06 16.68
N ASP A 14 -13.38 31.90 16.09
CA ASP A 14 -12.39 31.52 15.11
C ASP A 14 -11.37 30.51 15.69
N ARG A 15 -10.92 30.75 16.95
CA ARG A 15 -10.01 29.80 17.63
C ARG A 15 -10.65 28.42 17.85
N ILE A 16 -11.92 28.43 18.33
CA ILE A 16 -12.67 27.19 18.54
C ILE A 16 -12.87 26.45 17.20
N GLN A 17 -13.22 27.18 16.14
CA GLN A 17 -13.41 26.60 14.81
C GLN A 17 -12.09 26.03 14.24
N GLN A 18 -10.98 26.73 14.41
CA GLN A 18 -9.65 26.25 14.00
C GLN A 18 -9.19 25.04 14.82
N ALA A 19 -9.44 25.03 16.14
CA ALA A 19 -9.11 23.90 17.01
C ALA A 19 -9.93 22.65 16.61
N THR A 20 -11.25 22.82 16.40
CA THR A 20 -12.15 21.74 15.96
C THR A 20 -11.72 21.16 14.60
N ALA A 21 -11.36 22.04 13.65
CA ALA A 21 -10.84 21.62 12.35
C ALA A 21 -9.47 20.91 12.44
N SER A 22 -8.61 21.32 13.39
CA SER A 22 -7.34 20.67 13.66
C SER A 22 -7.52 19.25 14.22
N ASP A 23 -8.45 19.08 15.16
CA ASP A 23 -8.75 17.78 15.76
C ASP A 23 -9.40 16.82 14.77
N ALA A 24 -10.32 17.31 13.94
CA ALA A 24 -10.91 16.52 12.85
C ALA A 24 -9.83 16.00 11.88
N ARG A 25 -8.87 16.87 11.49
CA ARG A 25 -7.73 16.49 10.64
C ARG A 25 -6.86 15.41 11.27
N ARG A 26 -6.51 15.56 12.56
CA ARG A 26 -5.70 14.56 13.28
C ARG A 26 -6.40 13.22 13.36
N ARG A 27 -7.70 13.20 13.65
CA ARG A 27 -8.51 11.96 13.70
C ARG A 27 -8.59 11.31 12.33
N ALA A 28 -8.84 12.07 11.27
CA ALA A 28 -8.89 11.57 9.90
C ALA A 28 -7.55 10.96 9.46
N LEU A 29 -6.43 11.65 9.73
CA LEU A 29 -5.10 11.12 9.45
C LEU A 29 -4.82 9.83 10.24
N ALA A 30 -5.09 9.82 11.55
CA ALA A 30 -4.88 8.65 12.39
C ALA A 30 -5.68 7.44 11.88
N ALA A 31 -6.92 7.64 11.49
CA ALA A 31 -7.77 6.56 10.98
C ALA A 31 -7.31 5.99 9.63
N ALA A 32 -6.90 6.87 8.71
CA ALA A 32 -6.31 6.46 7.44
C ALA A 32 -5.01 5.69 7.67
N CYS A 33 -4.16 6.20 8.58
CA CYS A 33 -2.88 5.58 8.92
C CYS A 33 -3.03 4.21 9.58
N VAL A 34 -3.93 4.05 10.55
CA VAL A 34 -4.13 2.78 11.28
C VAL A 34 -4.67 1.71 10.34
N GLY A 35 -5.67 2.03 9.51
CA GLY A 35 -6.20 1.07 8.56
C GLY A 35 -5.15 0.56 7.57
N ASN A 36 -4.40 1.48 6.99
CA ASN A 36 -3.32 1.19 6.08
C ASN A 36 -2.21 0.35 6.73
N LEU A 37 -1.86 0.64 8.00
CA LEU A 37 -0.89 -0.13 8.76
C LEU A 37 -1.32 -1.59 8.95
N VAL A 38 -2.58 -1.84 9.33
CA VAL A 38 -3.12 -3.20 9.53
C VAL A 38 -3.13 -3.98 8.21
N GLU A 39 -3.49 -3.33 7.10
CA GLU A 39 -3.44 -3.91 5.76
C GLU A 39 -2.04 -4.43 5.43
N TRP A 40 -1.04 -3.57 5.56
CA TRP A 40 0.33 -3.91 5.17
C TRP A 40 1.05 -4.82 6.16
N TYR A 41 0.63 -4.85 7.41
CA TYR A 41 1.06 -5.85 8.39
C TYR A 41 0.76 -7.27 7.92
N ASP A 42 -0.46 -7.53 7.45
CA ASP A 42 -0.88 -8.84 6.95
C ASP A 42 -0.05 -9.28 5.73
N PHE A 43 0.17 -8.36 4.77
CA PHE A 43 0.99 -8.68 3.61
C PHE A 43 2.42 -9.05 3.96
N ALA A 44 3.00 -8.35 4.93
CA ALA A 44 4.35 -8.62 5.41
C ALA A 44 4.45 -9.98 6.08
N LEU A 45 3.47 -10.36 6.89
CA LEU A 45 3.45 -11.69 7.54
C LEU A 45 3.46 -12.82 6.52
N TYR A 46 2.61 -12.71 5.49
CA TYR A 46 2.53 -13.74 4.46
C TYR A 46 3.85 -13.87 3.69
N GLY A 47 4.46 -12.74 3.33
CA GLY A 47 5.78 -12.72 2.67
C GLY A 47 6.91 -13.25 3.55
N ALA A 48 6.94 -12.82 4.82
CA ALA A 48 7.98 -13.23 5.77
C ALA A 48 7.92 -14.72 6.13
N PHE A 49 6.71 -15.28 6.20
CA PHE A 49 6.49 -16.71 6.44
C PHE A 49 6.29 -17.54 5.16
N ALA A 50 6.58 -17.00 3.98
CA ALA A 50 6.31 -17.69 2.71
C ALA A 50 6.95 -19.08 2.64
N THR A 51 8.17 -19.27 3.15
CA THR A 51 8.84 -20.58 3.19
C THR A 51 8.17 -21.57 4.14
N LEU A 52 7.65 -21.11 5.29
CA LEU A 52 6.90 -21.94 6.23
C LEU A 52 5.52 -22.30 5.67
N LEU A 53 4.82 -21.32 5.08
CA LEU A 53 3.54 -21.56 4.41
C LEU A 53 3.69 -22.52 3.22
N ALA A 54 4.80 -22.44 2.48
CA ALA A 54 5.10 -23.38 1.41
C ALA A 54 5.20 -24.82 1.94
N ALA A 55 5.92 -25.02 3.03
CA ALA A 55 6.05 -26.35 3.65
C ALA A 55 4.73 -26.87 4.26
N GLU A 56 3.92 -26.00 4.85
CA GLU A 56 2.65 -26.36 5.51
C GLU A 56 1.53 -26.68 4.53
N PHE A 57 1.43 -25.94 3.41
CA PHE A 57 0.31 -26.03 2.47
C PHE A 57 0.66 -26.73 1.15
N PHE A 58 1.94 -26.85 0.80
CA PHE A 58 2.43 -27.43 -0.47
C PHE A 58 3.59 -28.43 -0.27
N PRO A 59 3.46 -29.43 0.64
CA PRO A 59 4.60 -30.29 1.04
C PRO A 59 5.13 -31.20 -0.08
N GLY A 60 4.34 -31.45 -1.14
CA GLY A 60 4.74 -32.30 -2.27
C GLY A 60 5.61 -31.61 -3.32
N ALA A 61 5.84 -30.28 -3.21
CA ALA A 61 6.65 -29.54 -4.16
C ALA A 61 8.13 -29.44 -3.72
N ASP A 62 9.04 -29.29 -4.69
CA ASP A 62 10.39 -28.85 -4.38
C ASP A 62 10.38 -27.45 -3.73
N PRO A 63 11.42 -27.05 -2.97
CA PRO A 63 11.39 -25.78 -2.22
C PRO A 63 11.05 -24.55 -3.06
N ALA A 64 11.56 -24.48 -4.29
CA ALA A 64 11.25 -23.37 -5.20
C ALA A 64 9.83 -23.49 -5.78
N GLY A 65 9.32 -24.70 -6.01
CA GLY A 65 7.94 -24.97 -6.44
C GLY A 65 6.93 -24.61 -5.37
N GLY A 66 7.18 -24.99 -4.12
CA GLY A 66 6.36 -24.61 -2.98
C GLY A 66 6.31 -23.11 -2.76
N LEU A 67 7.47 -22.43 -2.89
CA LEU A 67 7.53 -20.96 -2.81
C LEU A 67 6.77 -20.29 -3.96
N LEU A 68 6.89 -20.81 -5.18
CA LEU A 68 6.14 -20.31 -6.33
C LEU A 68 4.62 -20.44 -6.11
N ALA A 69 4.15 -21.59 -5.61
CA ALA A 69 2.74 -21.80 -5.28
C ALA A 69 2.27 -20.83 -4.20
N THR A 70 3.07 -20.66 -3.15
CA THR A 70 2.77 -19.70 -2.07
C THR A 70 2.67 -18.26 -2.58
N PHE A 71 3.60 -17.84 -3.44
CA PHE A 71 3.53 -16.50 -4.05
C PHE A 71 2.42 -16.36 -5.10
N ALA A 72 2.04 -17.43 -5.78
CA ALA A 72 0.84 -17.40 -6.63
C ALA A 72 -0.42 -17.15 -5.79
N VAL A 73 -0.55 -17.82 -4.65
CA VAL A 73 -1.65 -17.56 -3.69
C VAL A 73 -1.56 -16.17 -3.08
N PHE A 74 -0.37 -15.64 -2.82
CA PHE A 74 -0.19 -14.23 -2.45
C PHE A 74 -0.80 -13.28 -3.50
N GLY A 75 -0.57 -13.56 -4.77
CA GLY A 75 -1.12 -12.79 -5.88
C GLY A 75 -2.64 -12.80 -5.96
N VAL A 76 -3.31 -13.88 -5.51
CA VAL A 76 -4.79 -13.99 -5.50
C VAL A 76 -5.44 -12.84 -4.75
N ALA A 77 -4.87 -12.42 -3.61
CA ALA A 77 -5.39 -11.28 -2.84
C ALA A 77 -5.37 -9.98 -3.67
N PHE A 78 -4.31 -9.76 -4.44
CA PHE A 78 -4.23 -8.59 -5.31
C PHE A 78 -5.18 -8.68 -6.51
N LEU A 79 -5.30 -9.84 -7.12
CA LEU A 79 -6.22 -10.07 -8.25
C LEU A 79 -7.69 -9.94 -7.86
N ALA A 80 -8.04 -10.19 -6.61
CA ALA A 80 -9.40 -9.99 -6.08
C ALA A 80 -9.74 -8.53 -5.74
N ARG A 81 -8.74 -7.61 -5.65
CA ARG A 81 -8.95 -6.18 -5.35
C ARG A 81 -9.95 -5.47 -6.27
N PRO A 82 -9.92 -5.63 -7.59
CA PRO A 82 -10.91 -4.98 -8.46
C PRO A 82 -12.35 -5.36 -8.14
N ALA A 83 -12.61 -6.64 -7.80
CA ALA A 83 -13.94 -7.07 -7.38
C ALA A 83 -14.37 -6.39 -6.06
N GLY A 84 -13.46 -6.28 -5.10
CA GLY A 84 -13.68 -5.53 -3.86
C GLY A 84 -13.91 -4.05 -4.10
N ALA A 85 -13.13 -3.42 -4.99
CA ALA A 85 -13.31 -2.02 -5.36
C ALA A 85 -14.71 -1.74 -5.92
N LEU A 86 -15.22 -2.62 -6.80
CA LEU A 86 -16.57 -2.52 -7.34
C LEU A 86 -17.64 -2.68 -6.25
N LEU A 87 -17.49 -3.68 -5.38
CA LEU A 87 -18.40 -3.97 -4.29
C LEU A 87 -18.49 -2.79 -3.31
N PHE A 88 -17.35 -2.33 -2.81
CA PHE A 88 -17.31 -1.25 -1.81
C PHE A 88 -17.56 0.14 -2.40
N ALA A 89 -17.30 0.38 -3.69
CA ALA A 89 -17.77 1.58 -4.36
C ALA A 89 -19.29 1.64 -4.36
N HIS A 90 -19.96 0.54 -4.74
CA HIS A 90 -21.43 0.49 -4.79
C HIS A 90 -22.09 0.71 -3.43
N TYR A 91 -21.61 0.02 -2.40
CA TYR A 91 -22.17 0.15 -1.04
C TYR A 91 -21.68 1.41 -0.32
N GLY A 92 -20.44 1.84 -0.55
CA GLY A 92 -19.87 3.06 0.05
C GLY A 92 -20.59 4.34 -0.41
N ASP A 93 -21.04 4.38 -1.67
CA ASP A 93 -21.82 5.50 -2.18
C ASP A 93 -23.27 5.52 -1.65
N ARG A 94 -23.81 4.37 -1.19
CA ARG A 94 -25.16 4.25 -0.62
C ARG A 94 -25.19 4.38 0.90
N LEU A 95 -24.28 3.71 1.59
CA LEU A 95 -24.24 3.56 3.06
C LEU A 95 -23.26 4.49 3.75
N GLY A 96 -22.42 5.17 2.96
CA GLY A 96 -21.37 6.07 3.44
C GLY A 96 -19.96 5.45 3.42
N ARG A 97 -18.96 6.29 3.20
CA ARG A 97 -17.55 5.87 3.13
C ARG A 97 -17.05 5.31 4.46
N ARG A 98 -17.48 5.90 5.59
CA ARG A 98 -17.19 5.43 6.94
C ARG A 98 -17.60 3.97 7.15
N TRP A 99 -18.82 3.60 6.73
CA TRP A 99 -19.33 2.24 6.82
C TRP A 99 -18.50 1.28 5.96
N ALA A 100 -18.25 1.64 4.69
CA ALA A 100 -17.46 0.81 3.78
C ALA A 100 -16.07 0.53 4.35
N LEU A 101 -15.36 1.57 4.82
CA LEU A 101 -14.04 1.44 5.42
C LEU A 101 -14.04 0.61 6.74
N ALA A 102 -15.11 0.67 7.53
CA ALA A 102 -15.22 -0.14 8.74
C ALA A 102 -15.41 -1.63 8.42
N VAL A 103 -16.25 -1.93 7.41
CA VAL A 103 -16.50 -3.31 6.97
C VAL A 103 -15.27 -3.91 6.29
N THR A 104 -14.56 -3.15 5.46
CA THR A 104 -13.31 -3.63 4.83
C THR A 104 -12.27 -4.01 5.86
N LEU A 105 -12.06 -3.17 6.87
CA LEU A 105 -11.09 -3.43 7.92
C LEU A 105 -11.46 -4.65 8.78
N LEU A 106 -12.75 -4.78 9.15
CA LEU A 106 -13.22 -5.95 9.89
C LEU A 106 -13.07 -7.24 9.08
N LEU A 107 -13.44 -7.20 7.79
CA LEU A 107 -13.27 -8.33 6.87
C LEU A 107 -11.80 -8.75 6.80
N MET A 108 -10.89 -7.78 6.61
CA MET A 108 -9.45 -8.04 6.59
C MET A 108 -8.96 -8.71 7.88
N ALA A 109 -9.32 -8.16 9.04
CA ALA A 109 -8.89 -8.69 10.33
C ALA A 109 -9.39 -10.13 10.58
N VAL A 110 -10.66 -10.41 10.26
CA VAL A 110 -11.25 -11.74 10.43
C VAL A 110 -10.62 -12.75 9.48
N VAL A 111 -10.45 -12.39 8.21
CA VAL A 111 -9.91 -13.31 7.21
C VAL A 111 -8.42 -13.58 7.45
N THR A 112 -7.66 -12.55 7.86
CA THR A 112 -6.25 -12.72 8.26
C THR A 112 -6.10 -13.64 9.46
N ALA A 113 -6.88 -13.41 10.52
CA ALA A 113 -6.91 -14.31 11.67
C ALA A 113 -7.33 -15.73 11.26
N GLY A 114 -8.25 -15.86 10.31
CA GLY A 114 -8.68 -17.12 9.72
C GLY A 114 -7.53 -17.92 9.11
N ILE A 115 -6.55 -17.26 8.47
CA ILE A 115 -5.33 -17.93 7.95
C ILE A 115 -4.57 -18.59 9.10
N GLY A 116 -4.44 -17.93 10.25
CA GLY A 116 -3.79 -18.49 11.44
C GLY A 116 -4.50 -19.71 12.04
N LEU A 117 -5.79 -19.91 11.74
CA LEU A 117 -6.60 -21.03 12.21
C LEU A 117 -6.67 -22.19 11.18
N LEU A 118 -6.11 -22.03 9.99
CA LEU A 118 -6.19 -23.08 8.96
C LEU A 118 -5.46 -24.37 9.40
N PRO A 119 -6.07 -25.53 9.19
CA PRO A 119 -5.35 -26.81 9.29
C PRO A 119 -4.31 -26.93 8.18
N GLY A 120 -3.19 -27.58 8.44
CA GLY A 120 -2.16 -27.88 7.46
C GLY A 120 -2.58 -28.98 6.47
N TYR A 121 -1.76 -29.16 5.42
CA TYR A 121 -1.99 -30.18 4.38
C TYR A 121 -2.07 -31.59 4.97
N ASP A 122 -1.26 -31.93 5.97
CA ASP A 122 -1.24 -33.24 6.61
C ASP A 122 -2.57 -33.61 7.29
N SER A 123 -3.38 -32.59 7.68
CA SER A 123 -4.66 -32.80 8.36
C SER A 123 -5.83 -32.94 7.40
N VAL A 124 -5.91 -32.11 6.34
CA VAL A 124 -7.09 -32.01 5.47
C VAL A 124 -6.74 -32.11 3.97
N GLY A 125 -5.51 -32.45 3.62
CA GLY A 125 -5.05 -32.63 2.26
C GLY A 125 -5.21 -31.36 1.41
N TRP A 126 -5.68 -31.53 0.16
CA TRP A 126 -5.84 -30.43 -0.80
C TRP A 126 -6.81 -29.32 -0.35
N LEU A 127 -7.64 -29.60 0.65
CA LEU A 127 -8.56 -28.59 1.19
C LEU A 127 -7.80 -27.46 1.90
N ALA A 128 -6.63 -27.73 2.48
CA ALA A 128 -5.79 -26.73 3.14
C ALA A 128 -5.38 -25.59 2.18
N PRO A 129 -4.71 -25.84 1.04
CA PRO A 129 -4.39 -24.78 0.09
C PRO A 129 -5.64 -24.16 -0.54
N ALA A 130 -6.73 -24.89 -0.75
CA ALA A 130 -7.97 -24.31 -1.27
C ALA A 130 -8.58 -23.28 -0.31
N LEU A 131 -8.62 -23.58 0.99
CA LEU A 131 -9.06 -22.65 2.03
C LEU A 131 -8.13 -21.44 2.12
N LEU A 132 -6.83 -21.63 2.01
CA LEU A 132 -5.86 -20.53 1.97
C LEU A 132 -6.13 -19.59 0.78
N VAL A 133 -6.37 -20.13 -0.41
CA VAL A 133 -6.75 -19.36 -1.61
C VAL A 133 -8.04 -18.57 -1.35
N LEU A 134 -9.07 -19.20 -0.77
CA LEU A 134 -10.35 -18.55 -0.46
C LEU A 134 -10.17 -17.38 0.51
N LEU A 135 -9.42 -17.58 1.60
CA LEU A 135 -9.14 -16.50 2.56
C LEU A 135 -8.33 -15.38 1.91
N ARG A 136 -7.33 -15.69 1.09
CA ARG A 136 -6.57 -14.67 0.34
C ARG A 136 -7.43 -13.90 -0.65
N ALA A 137 -8.38 -14.53 -1.33
CA ALA A 137 -9.38 -13.84 -2.16
C ALA A 137 -10.26 -12.91 -1.30
N GLY A 138 -10.74 -13.38 -0.14
CA GLY A 138 -11.50 -12.56 0.81
C GLY A 138 -10.73 -11.32 1.30
N GLN A 139 -9.43 -11.47 1.60
CA GLN A 139 -8.56 -10.33 1.90
C GLN A 139 -8.51 -9.34 0.73
N GLY A 140 -8.34 -9.84 -0.50
CA GLY A 140 -8.31 -9.01 -1.69
C GLY A 140 -9.59 -8.20 -1.88
N VAL A 141 -10.74 -8.80 -1.63
CA VAL A 141 -12.04 -8.08 -1.64
C VAL A 141 -12.05 -6.97 -0.60
N GLY A 142 -11.61 -7.22 0.64
CA GLY A 142 -11.47 -6.18 1.67
C GLY A 142 -10.60 -5.00 1.24
N LEU A 143 -9.46 -5.30 0.61
CA LEU A 143 -8.47 -4.30 0.17
C LEU A 143 -8.95 -3.37 -0.94
N GLY A 144 -9.91 -3.80 -1.76
CA GLY A 144 -10.35 -3.04 -2.94
C GLY A 144 -10.93 -1.67 -2.61
N GLY A 145 -11.53 -1.51 -1.43
CA GLY A 145 -12.12 -0.24 -0.97
C GLY A 145 -11.18 0.66 -0.17
N GLU A 146 -10.07 0.14 0.33
CA GLU A 146 -9.26 0.78 1.37
C GLU A 146 -8.36 1.91 0.86
N TYR A 147 -7.48 1.61 -0.10
CA TYR A 147 -6.43 2.55 -0.51
C TYR A 147 -6.98 3.85 -1.10
N GLY A 148 -7.95 3.75 -2.02
CA GLY A 148 -8.58 4.93 -2.63
C GLY A 148 -9.26 5.82 -1.61
N GLY A 149 -9.93 5.21 -0.61
CA GLY A 149 -10.59 5.91 0.49
C GLY A 149 -9.61 6.61 1.42
N SER A 150 -8.55 5.92 1.85
CA SER A 150 -7.56 6.46 2.79
C SER A 150 -6.73 7.60 2.19
N ALA A 151 -6.27 7.46 0.94
CA ALA A 151 -5.51 8.49 0.25
C ALA A 151 -6.35 9.74 -0.03
N ALA A 152 -7.59 9.56 -0.50
CA ALA A 152 -8.52 10.67 -0.71
C ALA A 152 -8.82 11.40 0.61
N LEU A 153 -9.11 10.65 1.69
CA LEU A 153 -9.38 11.21 3.02
C LEU A 153 -8.22 12.10 3.48
N VAL A 154 -6.99 11.62 3.41
CA VAL A 154 -5.81 12.35 3.88
C VAL A 154 -5.62 13.65 3.11
N VAL A 155 -5.75 13.62 1.78
CA VAL A 155 -5.52 14.79 0.92
C VAL A 155 -6.67 15.82 1.04
N GLU A 156 -7.92 15.36 1.20
CA GLU A 156 -9.10 16.24 1.35
C GLU A 156 -9.13 16.99 2.69
N TYR A 157 -8.59 16.38 3.76
CA TYR A 157 -8.45 17.05 5.06
C TYR A 157 -7.16 17.87 5.21
N ALA A 158 -6.16 17.64 4.35
CA ALA A 158 -4.88 18.32 4.43
C ALA A 158 -4.98 19.80 4.00
N PRO A 159 -4.27 20.73 4.68
CA PRO A 159 -4.09 22.08 4.16
C PRO A 159 -3.45 22.06 2.77
N ALA A 160 -3.84 23.00 1.91
CA ALA A 160 -3.41 23.02 0.51
C ALA A 160 -1.87 23.11 0.35
N ASP A 161 -1.20 23.79 1.28
CA ASP A 161 0.25 23.99 1.34
C ASP A 161 1.02 22.81 1.98
N ARG A 162 0.33 21.76 2.49
CA ARG A 162 0.92 20.65 3.24
C ARG A 162 0.40 19.28 2.83
N ARG A 163 -0.23 19.15 1.68
CA ARG A 163 -0.78 17.86 1.21
C ARG A 163 0.30 16.78 1.07
N GLY A 164 1.48 17.19 0.61
CA GLY A 164 2.62 16.27 0.51
C GLY A 164 3.07 15.73 1.85
N TRP A 165 3.15 16.59 2.87
CA TRP A 165 3.45 16.16 4.23
C TRP A 165 2.46 15.14 4.77
N TYR A 166 1.15 15.40 4.60
CA TYR A 166 0.10 14.48 5.07
C TYR A 166 0.08 13.17 4.28
N GLY A 167 0.23 13.21 2.95
CA GLY A 167 0.33 12.02 2.12
C GLY A 167 1.63 11.25 2.35
N GLY A 168 2.71 11.94 2.73
CA GLY A 168 3.97 11.32 3.16
C GLY A 168 3.77 10.47 4.42
N TRP A 169 2.98 10.90 5.40
CA TRP A 169 2.62 10.08 6.56
C TRP A 169 1.76 8.87 6.16
N GLN A 170 0.79 9.05 5.26
CA GLN A 170 0.01 7.92 4.74
C GLN A 170 0.92 6.89 4.05
N TRP A 171 1.89 7.35 3.22
CA TRP A 171 2.87 6.46 2.61
C TRP A 171 3.83 5.81 3.62
N ALA A 172 4.24 6.54 4.65
CA ALA A 172 5.06 6.00 5.74
C ALA A 172 4.37 4.82 6.43
N THR A 173 3.04 4.83 6.58
CA THR A 173 2.30 3.73 7.23
C THR A 173 2.26 2.46 6.42
N VAL A 174 2.45 2.50 5.09
CA VAL A 174 2.71 1.32 4.26
C VAL A 174 3.99 0.63 4.74
N ALA A 175 5.08 1.39 4.82
CA ALA A 175 6.37 0.86 5.26
C ALA A 175 6.36 0.44 6.74
N LEU A 176 5.67 1.18 7.61
CA LEU A 176 5.52 0.83 9.04
C LEU A 176 4.68 -0.43 9.24
N GLY A 177 3.61 -0.63 8.46
CA GLY A 177 2.80 -1.85 8.51
C GLY A 177 3.62 -3.08 8.13
N LEU A 178 4.36 -2.98 7.01
CA LEU A 178 5.28 -4.04 6.60
C LEU A 178 6.39 -4.26 7.62
N ALA A 179 6.97 -3.20 8.15
CA ALA A 179 7.99 -3.28 9.20
C ALA A 179 7.46 -4.00 10.44
N ALA A 180 6.23 -3.70 10.86
CA ALA A 180 5.59 -4.36 12.00
C ALA A 180 5.37 -5.86 11.74
N GLY A 181 4.90 -6.24 10.54
CA GLY A 181 4.74 -7.64 10.17
C GLY A 181 6.06 -8.41 10.10
N ILE A 182 7.10 -7.81 9.47
CA ILE A 182 8.44 -8.39 9.42
C ILE A 182 9.05 -8.49 10.82
N ALA A 183 8.91 -7.45 11.66
CA ALA A 183 9.41 -7.47 13.04
C ALA A 183 8.73 -8.56 13.87
N THR A 184 7.42 -8.76 13.71
CA THR A 184 6.68 -9.85 14.35
C THR A 184 7.22 -11.21 13.90
N ALA A 185 7.41 -11.41 12.60
CA ALA A 185 7.96 -12.65 12.05
C ALA A 185 9.40 -12.89 12.53
N ALA A 186 10.25 -11.86 12.50
CA ALA A 186 11.63 -11.93 12.98
C ALA A 186 11.69 -12.24 14.48
N LEU A 187 10.87 -11.57 15.31
CA LEU A 187 10.79 -11.83 16.75
C LEU A 187 10.39 -13.27 17.05
N LEU A 188 9.32 -13.75 16.43
CA LEU A 188 8.88 -15.14 16.62
C LEU A 188 9.92 -16.15 16.13
N SER A 189 10.59 -15.87 15.02
CA SER A 189 11.67 -16.73 14.51
C SER A 189 12.93 -16.71 15.38
N ALA A 190 13.16 -15.65 16.15
CA ALA A 190 14.31 -15.53 17.07
C ALA A 190 14.02 -16.11 18.47
N THR A 191 12.74 -16.11 18.90
CA THR A 191 12.35 -16.53 20.26
C THR A 191 11.82 -17.95 20.31
N LEU A 192 11.30 -18.48 19.22
CA LEU A 192 10.76 -19.82 19.14
C LEU A 192 11.72 -20.76 18.42
N GLU A 193 11.91 -21.95 18.98
CA GLU A 193 12.63 -23.02 18.30
C GLU A 193 11.89 -23.43 17.01
N GLY A 194 12.65 -23.94 16.03
CA GLY A 194 12.10 -24.27 14.71
C GLY A 194 10.84 -25.16 14.73
N PRO A 195 10.74 -26.21 15.58
CA PRO A 195 9.52 -27.02 15.72
C PRO A 195 8.31 -26.22 16.25
N ALA A 196 8.50 -25.37 17.28
CA ALA A 196 7.44 -24.54 17.82
C ALA A 196 6.98 -23.46 16.85
N LEU A 197 7.92 -22.84 16.14
CA LEU A 197 7.61 -21.86 15.09
C LEU A 197 6.77 -22.49 13.96
N ARG A 198 7.10 -23.72 13.54
CA ARG A 198 6.34 -24.46 12.52
C ARG A 198 4.97 -24.92 13.01
N ALA A 199 4.87 -25.37 14.28
CA ALA A 199 3.62 -25.90 14.80
C ALA A 199 2.55 -24.83 15.04
N TRP A 200 2.92 -23.72 15.67
CA TRP A 200 1.96 -22.68 16.09
C TRP A 200 2.49 -21.24 16.00
N GLY A 201 3.80 -21.01 16.03
CA GLY A 201 4.38 -19.67 16.13
C GLY A 201 3.93 -18.73 14.99
N TRP A 202 3.95 -19.17 13.76
CA TRP A 202 3.49 -18.40 12.62
C TRP A 202 1.98 -18.10 12.69
N ARG A 203 1.17 -19.02 13.25
CA ARG A 203 -0.28 -18.87 13.41
C ARG A 203 -0.61 -17.71 14.35
N LEU A 204 0.16 -17.56 15.45
CA LEU A 204 0.00 -16.47 16.40
C LEU A 204 0.17 -15.10 15.72
N ALA A 205 1.12 -14.95 14.81
CA ALA A 205 1.32 -13.71 14.08
C ALA A 205 0.07 -13.29 13.28
N PHE A 206 -0.58 -14.24 12.60
CA PHE A 206 -1.84 -13.99 11.88
C PHE A 206 -3.02 -13.71 12.82
N LEU A 207 -3.09 -14.38 13.96
CA LEU A 207 -4.14 -14.15 14.97
C LEU A 207 -4.05 -12.75 15.60
N LEU A 208 -2.84 -12.16 15.71
CA LEU A 208 -2.64 -10.78 16.17
C LEU A 208 -3.29 -9.73 15.27
N ALA A 209 -3.59 -10.06 14.02
CA ALA A 209 -4.31 -9.16 13.12
C ALA A 209 -5.73 -8.84 13.62
N LEU A 210 -6.38 -9.75 14.37
CA LEU A 210 -7.73 -9.53 14.88
C LEU A 210 -7.79 -8.40 15.92
N PRO A 211 -7.02 -8.40 17.03
CA PRO A 211 -7.03 -7.29 17.98
C PRO A 211 -6.56 -5.97 17.32
N LEU A 212 -5.58 -6.00 16.43
CA LEU A 212 -5.16 -4.80 15.69
C LEU A 212 -6.29 -4.24 14.82
N GLY A 213 -7.00 -5.11 14.11
CA GLY A 213 -8.16 -4.72 13.30
C GLY A 213 -9.32 -4.17 14.15
N LEU A 214 -9.58 -4.74 15.33
CA LEU A 214 -10.60 -4.22 16.25
C LEU A 214 -10.25 -2.82 16.78
N VAL A 215 -8.99 -2.55 17.09
CA VAL A 215 -8.52 -1.20 17.45
C VAL A 215 -8.73 -0.24 16.28
N GLY A 216 -8.35 -0.64 15.07
CA GLY A 216 -8.57 0.17 13.86
C GLY A 216 -10.07 0.43 13.60
N LEU A 217 -10.92 -0.58 13.77
CA LEU A 217 -12.37 -0.45 13.65
C LEU A 217 -12.92 0.56 14.67
N TYR A 218 -12.51 0.46 15.94
CA TYR A 218 -12.90 1.41 16.97
C TYR A 218 -12.55 2.85 16.61
N ILE A 219 -11.34 3.09 16.11
CA ILE A 219 -10.91 4.43 15.67
C ILE A 219 -11.79 4.91 14.51
N ARG A 220 -12.06 4.06 13.50
CA ARG A 220 -12.88 4.42 12.33
C ARG A 220 -14.34 4.70 12.67
N LEU A 221 -14.91 4.01 13.64
CA LEU A 221 -16.27 4.27 14.08
C LEU A 221 -16.44 5.63 14.80
N ARG A 222 -15.34 6.30 15.17
CA ARG A 222 -15.33 7.63 15.79
C ARG A 222 -15.07 8.79 14.83
N ILE A 223 -14.91 8.53 13.54
CA ILE A 223 -14.70 9.57 12.54
C ILE A 223 -16.03 9.96 11.91
N GLU A 224 -16.18 11.23 11.60
CA GLU A 224 -17.29 11.76 10.81
C GLU A 224 -17.07 11.49 9.31
N GLU A 225 -18.13 11.54 8.52
CA GLU A 225 -18.06 11.43 7.07
C GLU A 225 -17.32 12.62 6.47
N THR A 226 -16.58 12.42 5.36
CA THR A 226 -15.73 13.48 4.78
C THR A 226 -16.53 14.68 4.30
N PRO A 227 -16.04 15.92 4.50
CA PRO A 227 -16.72 17.13 4.02
C PRO A 227 -16.98 17.11 2.51
N GLY A 228 -16.04 16.58 1.71
CA GLY A 228 -16.18 16.41 0.26
C GLY A 228 -17.34 15.48 -0.12
N PHE A 229 -17.49 14.36 0.58
CA PHE A 229 -18.60 13.42 0.35
C PHE A 229 -19.94 14.00 0.79
N GLN A 230 -19.99 14.70 1.93
CA GLN A 230 -21.19 15.41 2.39
C GLN A 230 -21.63 16.47 1.38
N ALA A 231 -20.69 17.21 0.77
CA ALA A 231 -20.99 18.19 -0.27
C ALA A 231 -21.57 17.53 -1.54
N VAL A 232 -20.97 16.42 -2.01
CA VAL A 232 -21.45 15.65 -3.15
C VAL A 232 -22.84 15.08 -2.90
N GLN A 233 -23.13 14.58 -1.70
CA GLN A 233 -24.45 14.11 -1.31
C GLN A 233 -25.51 15.23 -1.31
N ARG A 234 -25.18 16.40 -0.72
CA ARG A 234 -26.08 17.57 -0.68
C ARG A 234 -26.44 18.07 -2.07
N LEU A 235 -25.50 18.00 -3.02
CA LEU A 235 -25.67 18.47 -4.39
C LEU A 235 -26.34 17.42 -5.30
N GLY A 236 -26.58 16.20 -4.82
CA GLY A 236 -27.08 15.10 -5.65
C GLY A 236 -26.15 14.71 -6.81
N ALA A 237 -24.87 15.11 -6.73
CA ALA A 237 -23.88 14.99 -7.81
C ALA A 237 -23.10 13.65 -7.79
N ALA A 238 -23.58 12.64 -7.05
CA ALA A 238 -22.96 11.32 -7.04
C ALA A 238 -22.98 10.72 -8.45
N ALA A 239 -21.82 10.31 -8.94
CA ALA A 239 -21.67 9.73 -10.26
C ALA A 239 -22.47 8.42 -10.35
N ARG A 240 -23.30 8.27 -11.38
CA ARG A 240 -24.12 7.05 -11.59
C ARG A 240 -23.25 5.84 -12.03
N THR A 241 -22.17 6.10 -12.78
CA THR A 241 -21.24 5.10 -13.32
C THR A 241 -19.78 5.54 -13.12
N PRO A 242 -19.29 5.63 -11.88
CA PRO A 242 -18.00 6.30 -11.57
C PRO A 242 -16.80 5.73 -12.33
N LEU A 243 -16.74 4.41 -12.54
CA LEU A 243 -15.65 3.73 -13.26
C LEU A 243 -15.64 4.04 -14.75
N ALA A 244 -16.81 3.98 -15.41
CA ALA A 244 -16.92 4.30 -16.82
C ALA A 244 -16.62 5.79 -17.08
N ASP A 245 -17.10 6.66 -16.20
CA ASP A 245 -16.85 8.10 -16.25
C ASP A 245 -15.36 8.41 -16.05
N THR A 246 -14.68 7.71 -15.13
CA THR A 246 -13.23 7.83 -14.92
C THR A 246 -12.46 7.42 -16.17
N LEU A 247 -12.78 6.26 -16.76
CA LEU A 247 -12.10 5.79 -17.98
C LEU A 247 -12.37 6.68 -19.20
N ARG A 248 -13.48 7.39 -19.25
CA ARG A 248 -13.81 8.31 -20.36
C ARG A 248 -13.18 9.69 -20.15
N ALA A 249 -13.27 10.24 -18.93
CA ALA A 249 -12.91 11.61 -18.64
C ALA A 249 -11.45 11.79 -18.18
N ALA A 250 -10.80 10.75 -17.63
CA ALA A 250 -9.48 10.82 -17.01
C ALA A 250 -8.52 9.71 -17.51
N ARG A 251 -8.59 9.37 -18.81
CA ARG A 251 -7.75 8.28 -19.39
C ARG A 251 -6.26 8.50 -19.21
N ARG A 252 -5.80 9.73 -19.45
CA ARG A 252 -4.39 10.10 -19.34
C ARG A 252 -3.91 9.96 -17.90
N GLU A 253 -4.70 10.43 -16.95
CA GLU A 253 -4.44 10.36 -15.52
C GLU A 253 -4.37 8.91 -15.05
N VAL A 254 -5.28 8.04 -15.53
CA VAL A 254 -5.27 6.59 -15.25
C VAL A 254 -4.00 5.95 -15.78
N VAL A 255 -3.61 6.21 -17.03
CA VAL A 255 -2.40 5.63 -17.64
C VAL A 255 -1.13 6.09 -16.89
N VAL A 256 -1.03 7.39 -16.59
CA VAL A 256 0.11 7.97 -15.86
C VAL A 256 0.21 7.33 -14.46
N GLY A 257 -0.90 7.33 -13.72
CA GLY A 257 -0.92 6.75 -12.38
C GLY A 257 -0.64 5.24 -12.39
N PHE A 258 -1.21 4.51 -13.36
CA PHE A 258 -1.01 3.07 -13.53
C PHE A 258 0.47 2.71 -13.72
N GLY A 259 1.18 3.38 -14.62
CA GLY A 259 2.60 3.08 -14.87
C GLY A 259 3.48 3.36 -13.64
N ILE A 260 3.22 4.45 -12.92
CA ILE A 260 3.96 4.79 -11.69
C ILE A 260 3.69 3.75 -10.60
N VAL A 261 2.41 3.39 -10.38
CA VAL A 261 2.04 2.39 -9.36
C VAL A 261 2.55 1.00 -9.72
N ALA A 262 2.53 0.61 -11.00
CA ALA A 262 3.06 -0.68 -11.46
C ALA A 262 4.55 -0.83 -11.11
N MET A 263 5.36 0.18 -11.39
CA MET A 263 6.78 0.22 -11.05
C MET A 263 6.99 0.14 -9.53
N ILE A 264 6.31 1.00 -8.75
CA ILE A 264 6.45 1.04 -7.28
C ILE A 264 6.06 -0.30 -6.68
N SER A 265 4.90 -0.84 -7.05
CA SER A 265 4.36 -2.08 -6.49
C SER A 265 5.23 -3.29 -6.80
N ALA A 266 5.71 -3.42 -8.05
CA ALA A 266 6.60 -4.51 -8.44
C ALA A 266 7.93 -4.44 -7.70
N THR A 267 8.58 -3.26 -7.72
CA THR A 267 9.87 -3.06 -7.03
C THR A 267 9.75 -3.34 -5.54
N PHE A 268 8.70 -2.83 -4.91
CA PHE A 268 8.44 -3.02 -3.49
C PHE A 268 8.31 -4.51 -3.14
N ASN A 269 7.49 -5.26 -3.88
CA ASN A 269 7.27 -6.68 -3.62
C ASN A 269 8.48 -7.55 -3.96
N ILE A 270 9.28 -7.18 -4.96
CA ILE A 270 10.54 -7.89 -5.26
C ILE A 270 11.52 -7.75 -4.09
N PHE A 271 11.74 -6.53 -3.60
CA PHE A 271 12.73 -6.29 -2.55
C PHE A 271 12.28 -6.77 -1.17
N TYR A 272 11.02 -6.57 -0.78
CA TYR A 272 10.56 -6.82 0.59
C TYR A 272 9.78 -8.12 0.78
N VAL A 273 9.28 -8.74 -0.30
CA VAL A 273 8.54 -10.02 -0.24
C VAL A 273 9.36 -11.16 -0.84
N PHE A 274 9.79 -11.03 -2.11
CA PHE A 274 10.50 -12.09 -2.81
C PHE A 274 11.95 -12.29 -2.30
N LEU A 275 12.74 -11.22 -2.26
CA LEU A 275 14.20 -11.32 -2.08
C LEU A 275 14.62 -11.94 -0.72
N PRO A 276 14.00 -11.63 0.44
CA PRO A 276 14.34 -12.28 1.70
C PRO A 276 14.17 -13.80 1.65
N SER A 277 13.07 -14.27 1.08
CA SER A 277 12.79 -15.70 0.92
C SER A 277 13.76 -16.38 -0.07
N GLN A 278 14.07 -15.70 -1.18
CA GLN A 278 15.03 -16.18 -2.17
C GLN A 278 16.44 -16.35 -1.57
N LEU A 279 16.91 -15.38 -0.81
CA LEU A 279 18.20 -15.46 -0.11
C LEU A 279 18.26 -16.64 0.87
N ALA A 280 17.15 -16.90 1.56
CA ALA A 280 17.05 -18.00 2.52
C ALA A 280 17.09 -19.37 1.82
N ILE A 281 16.29 -19.59 0.77
CA ILE A 281 16.25 -20.89 0.07
C ILE A 281 17.53 -21.19 -0.73
N THR A 282 18.23 -20.15 -1.17
CA THR A 282 19.54 -20.31 -1.85
C THR A 282 20.72 -20.43 -0.89
N GLY A 283 20.49 -20.36 0.43
CA GLY A 283 21.53 -20.47 1.45
C GLY A 283 22.48 -19.28 1.52
N ARG A 284 22.20 -18.16 0.83
CA ARG A 284 23.05 -16.97 0.79
C ARG A 284 23.00 -16.16 2.08
N ALA A 285 21.83 -16.11 2.73
CA ALA A 285 21.66 -15.50 4.03
C ALA A 285 20.56 -16.21 4.83
N PRO A 286 20.70 -16.35 6.15
CA PRO A 286 19.61 -16.79 7.01
C PRO A 286 18.40 -15.84 6.85
N LEU A 287 17.17 -16.39 6.84
CA LEU A 287 15.94 -15.62 6.70
C LEU A 287 15.86 -14.48 7.73
N THR A 288 16.22 -14.76 8.98
CA THR A 288 16.24 -13.77 10.08
C THR A 288 17.13 -12.57 9.76
N ARG A 289 18.32 -12.80 9.17
CA ARG A 289 19.24 -11.73 8.77
C ARG A 289 18.67 -10.91 7.61
N ALA A 290 18.12 -11.58 6.60
CA ALA A 290 17.51 -10.89 5.46
C ALA A 290 16.31 -10.04 5.88
N LEU A 291 15.44 -10.58 6.76
CA LEU A 291 14.30 -9.84 7.32
C LEU A 291 14.73 -8.68 8.22
N ALA A 292 15.78 -8.85 9.04
CA ALA A 292 16.29 -7.77 9.87
C ALA A 292 16.84 -6.60 9.03
N ALA A 293 17.57 -6.88 7.95
CA ALA A 293 18.05 -5.86 7.04
C ALA A 293 16.89 -5.17 6.29
N ALA A 294 15.89 -5.94 5.82
CA ALA A 294 14.69 -5.43 5.18
C ALA A 294 13.89 -4.52 6.13
N LEU A 295 13.79 -4.88 7.42
CA LEU A 295 13.16 -4.06 8.46
C LEU A 295 13.83 -2.68 8.57
N VAL A 296 15.14 -2.62 8.60
CA VAL A 296 15.87 -1.33 8.63
C VAL A 296 15.55 -0.51 7.39
N GLY A 297 15.55 -1.11 6.20
CA GLY A 297 15.18 -0.43 4.96
C GLY A 297 13.76 0.15 4.99
N LEU A 298 12.79 -0.59 5.54
CA LEU A 298 11.41 -0.13 5.71
C LEU A 298 11.30 1.04 6.70
N LEU A 299 12.04 1.00 7.80
CA LEU A 299 12.08 2.10 8.76
C LEU A 299 12.70 3.37 8.15
N VAL A 300 13.74 3.21 7.30
CA VAL A 300 14.31 4.31 6.51
C VAL A 300 13.26 4.86 5.52
N ALA A 301 12.55 3.99 4.80
CA ALA A 301 11.48 4.40 3.89
C ALA A 301 10.37 5.18 4.63
N ALA A 302 9.96 4.70 5.81
CA ALA A 302 8.95 5.34 6.64
C ALA A 302 9.40 6.74 7.12
N GLY A 303 10.66 6.90 7.51
CA GLY A 303 11.21 8.20 7.92
C GLY A 303 11.40 9.16 6.74
N ALA A 304 11.81 8.65 5.58
CA ALA A 304 12.02 9.44 4.37
C ALA A 304 10.71 9.99 3.77
N ALA A 305 9.61 9.23 3.85
CA ALA A 305 8.36 9.57 3.19
C ALA A 305 7.73 10.92 3.64
N PRO A 306 7.57 11.24 4.94
CA PRO A 306 7.07 12.54 5.33
C PRO A 306 8.01 13.70 4.95
N ILE A 307 9.34 13.48 5.04
CA ILE A 307 10.36 14.46 4.67
C ILE A 307 10.24 14.76 3.17
N ALA A 308 10.19 13.72 2.34
CA ALA A 308 10.00 13.83 0.90
C ALA A 308 8.65 14.48 0.55
N GLY A 309 7.58 14.11 1.27
CA GLY A 309 6.27 14.74 1.15
C GLY A 309 6.34 16.25 1.40
N ARG A 310 6.99 16.68 2.48
CA ARG A 310 7.19 18.10 2.78
C ARG A 310 8.08 18.79 1.74
N LEU A 311 9.10 18.13 1.25
CA LEU A 311 9.94 18.66 0.17
C LEU A 311 9.11 18.86 -1.10
N SER A 312 8.24 17.90 -1.44
CA SER A 312 7.35 17.99 -2.60
C SER A 312 6.33 19.13 -2.51
N ASP A 313 5.97 19.59 -1.29
CA ASP A 313 5.14 20.78 -1.10
C ASP A 313 5.85 22.07 -1.53
N ARG A 314 7.20 22.07 -1.55
CA ARG A 314 8.03 23.23 -1.91
C ARG A 314 8.54 23.20 -3.34
N VAL A 315 9.04 22.02 -3.78
CA VAL A 315 9.71 21.89 -5.09
C VAL A 315 8.77 21.38 -6.19
N GLY A 316 7.57 20.93 -5.83
CA GLY A 316 6.63 20.29 -6.74
C GLY A 316 6.62 18.76 -6.61
N ARG A 317 5.54 18.12 -7.07
CA ARG A 317 5.38 16.66 -7.04
C ARG A 317 6.22 15.99 -8.11
N ARG A 318 6.16 16.54 -9.33
CA ARG A 318 6.82 15.95 -10.50
C ARG A 318 8.35 15.91 -10.38
N PRO A 319 9.07 16.95 -9.96
CA PRO A 319 10.53 16.89 -9.80
C PRO A 319 10.97 15.79 -8.83
N LEU A 320 10.26 15.62 -7.73
CA LEU A 320 10.57 14.59 -6.73
C LEU A 320 10.30 13.18 -7.27
N LEU A 321 9.19 12.97 -7.99
CA LEU A 321 8.88 11.70 -8.66
C LEU A 321 9.96 11.36 -9.70
N VAL A 322 10.38 12.32 -10.53
CA VAL A 322 11.47 12.14 -11.51
C VAL A 322 12.75 11.69 -10.81
N ALA A 323 13.16 12.38 -9.76
CA ALA A 323 14.35 12.02 -9.00
C ALA A 323 14.28 10.60 -8.43
N GLY A 324 13.15 10.22 -7.83
CA GLY A 324 12.93 8.88 -7.27
C GLY A 324 12.94 7.78 -8.35
N VAL A 325 12.30 8.03 -9.51
CA VAL A 325 12.27 7.06 -10.60
C VAL A 325 13.67 6.89 -11.23
N ILE A 326 14.44 7.97 -11.39
CA ILE A 326 15.84 7.90 -11.85
C ILE A 326 16.69 7.14 -10.82
N ALA A 327 16.51 7.40 -9.53
CA ALA A 327 17.23 6.66 -8.50
C ALA A 327 16.95 5.15 -8.58
N LEU A 328 15.69 4.75 -8.75
CA LEU A 328 15.33 3.33 -8.93
C LEU A 328 15.90 2.75 -10.21
N LEU A 329 15.89 3.49 -11.33
CA LEU A 329 16.49 3.05 -12.60
C LEU A 329 17.97 2.69 -12.42
N LEU A 330 18.71 3.54 -11.74
CA LEU A 330 20.16 3.37 -11.55
C LEU A 330 20.50 2.36 -10.46
N LEU A 331 19.67 2.22 -9.43
CA LEU A 331 19.99 1.45 -8.22
C LEU A 331 19.41 0.03 -8.22
N THR A 332 18.31 -0.27 -8.92
CA THR A 332 17.62 -1.56 -8.82
C THR A 332 18.54 -2.75 -9.11
N VAL A 333 19.26 -2.75 -10.23
CA VAL A 333 20.15 -3.85 -10.59
C VAL A 333 21.40 -3.92 -9.70
N PRO A 334 22.16 -2.82 -9.47
CA PRO A 334 23.32 -2.86 -8.58
C PRO A 334 22.98 -3.28 -7.13
N LEU A 335 21.85 -2.78 -6.59
CA LEU A 335 21.44 -3.14 -5.25
C LEU A 335 21.00 -4.59 -5.15
N THR A 336 20.29 -5.12 -6.18
CA THR A 336 19.97 -6.55 -6.21
C THR A 336 21.23 -7.39 -6.25
N ALA A 337 22.23 -7.03 -7.07
CA ALA A 337 23.51 -7.74 -7.11
C ALA A 337 24.25 -7.69 -5.75
N LEU A 338 24.21 -6.55 -5.07
CA LEU A 338 24.79 -6.40 -3.73
C LEU A 338 24.07 -7.29 -2.71
N LEU A 339 22.73 -7.28 -2.69
CA LEU A 339 21.91 -8.06 -1.76
C LEU A 339 22.06 -9.57 -2.01
N GLN A 340 22.22 -10.00 -3.26
CA GLN A 340 22.43 -11.39 -3.65
C GLN A 340 23.76 -11.99 -3.12
N ARG A 341 24.75 -11.18 -2.70
CA ARG A 341 25.95 -11.66 -2.03
C ARG A 341 25.67 -12.22 -0.63
N GLY A 342 24.57 -11.80 0.00
CA GLY A 342 24.17 -12.27 1.33
C GLY A 342 25.04 -11.75 2.49
N GLU A 343 26.02 -10.89 2.21
CA GLU A 343 26.91 -10.31 3.21
C GLU A 343 26.15 -9.33 4.12
N PRO A 344 26.38 -9.35 5.44
CA PRO A 344 25.62 -8.49 6.38
C PRO A 344 25.68 -7.00 6.05
N GLY A 345 26.85 -6.47 5.74
CA GLY A 345 27.03 -5.07 5.37
C GLY A 345 26.36 -4.71 4.05
N GLY A 346 26.44 -5.60 3.06
CA GLY A 346 25.80 -5.45 1.76
C GLY A 346 24.27 -5.49 1.87
N LEU A 347 23.72 -6.39 2.67
CA LEU A 347 22.29 -6.46 2.96
C LEU A 347 21.79 -5.16 3.59
N LEU A 348 22.45 -4.70 4.64
CA LEU A 348 22.07 -3.48 5.34
C LEU A 348 22.12 -2.26 4.42
N LEU A 349 23.23 -2.04 3.73
CA LEU A 349 23.40 -0.92 2.80
C LEU A 349 22.39 -0.98 1.67
N GLY A 350 22.18 -2.15 1.07
CA GLY A 350 21.24 -2.34 -0.03
C GLY A 350 19.80 -2.02 0.37
N TYR A 351 19.35 -2.50 1.52
CA TYR A 351 18.00 -2.21 2.03
C TYR A 351 17.83 -0.75 2.49
N ILE A 352 18.84 -0.10 3.03
CA ILE A 352 18.81 1.34 3.35
C ILE A 352 18.62 2.16 2.08
N LEU A 353 19.40 1.90 1.04
CA LEU A 353 19.36 2.67 -0.19
C LEU A 353 18.05 2.46 -0.97
N ILE A 354 17.55 1.22 -1.06
CA ILE A 354 16.26 0.97 -1.71
C ILE A 354 15.09 1.55 -0.89
N GLY A 355 15.18 1.49 0.43
CA GLY A 355 14.20 2.10 1.34
C GLY A 355 14.14 3.60 1.17
N LEU A 356 15.29 4.26 1.08
CA LEU A 356 15.37 5.70 0.80
C LEU A 356 14.76 6.04 -0.56
N ALA A 357 15.11 5.31 -1.63
CA ALA A 357 14.58 5.53 -2.96
C ALA A 357 13.05 5.36 -3.04
N LEU A 358 12.50 4.29 -2.45
CA LEU A 358 11.05 4.05 -2.42
C LEU A 358 10.31 5.01 -1.48
N GLY A 359 10.92 5.40 -0.35
CA GLY A 359 10.34 6.36 0.59
C GLY A 359 10.18 7.76 -0.01
N THR A 360 11.03 8.15 -0.96
CA THR A 360 10.95 9.49 -1.58
C THR A 360 9.85 9.65 -2.63
N LEU A 361 9.24 8.58 -3.12
CA LEU A 361 8.27 8.66 -4.22
C LEU A 361 6.92 9.28 -3.82
N VAL A 362 6.45 9.09 -2.58
CA VAL A 362 5.19 9.62 -2.02
C VAL A 362 4.01 9.61 -3.03
N PRO A 363 3.62 8.44 -3.55
CA PRO A 363 2.65 8.34 -4.64
C PRO A 363 1.25 8.79 -4.24
N SER A 364 0.89 8.68 -2.96
CA SER A 364 -0.47 8.92 -2.45
C SER A 364 -0.96 10.32 -2.73
N THR A 365 -0.13 11.34 -2.48
CA THR A 365 -0.48 12.75 -2.71
C THR A 365 -0.62 13.03 -4.20
N PHE A 366 0.38 12.63 -5.00
CA PHE A 366 0.35 12.85 -6.43
C PHE A 366 -0.88 12.21 -7.08
N LEU A 367 -1.17 10.94 -6.77
CA LEU A 367 -2.32 10.23 -7.32
C LEU A 367 -3.65 10.87 -6.89
N ALA A 368 -3.76 11.33 -5.61
CA ALA A 368 -4.98 11.96 -5.15
C ALA A 368 -5.22 13.35 -5.77
N GLU A 369 -4.16 14.10 -6.06
CA GLU A 369 -4.21 15.39 -6.74
C GLU A 369 -4.41 15.25 -8.26
N LEU A 370 -4.10 14.07 -8.84
CA LEU A 370 -4.21 13.81 -10.27
C LEU A 370 -5.67 13.74 -10.73
N PHE A 371 -6.59 13.27 -9.86
CA PHE A 371 -8.00 13.10 -10.19
C PHE A 371 -8.89 14.21 -9.62
N PRO A 372 -9.88 14.71 -10.39
CA PRO A 372 -10.86 15.65 -9.88
C PRO A 372 -11.70 15.02 -8.75
N THR A 373 -12.19 15.84 -7.81
CA THR A 373 -12.85 15.40 -6.57
C THR A 373 -13.97 14.37 -6.80
N ARG A 374 -14.82 14.58 -7.83
CA ARG A 374 -15.92 13.68 -8.18
C ARG A 374 -15.49 12.30 -8.66
N LEU A 375 -14.27 12.17 -9.21
CA LEU A 375 -13.73 10.91 -9.77
C LEU A 375 -12.52 10.39 -8.97
N ARG A 376 -12.10 11.12 -7.93
CA ARG A 376 -10.86 10.82 -7.19
C ARG A 376 -10.87 9.43 -6.58
N TYR A 377 -11.93 9.07 -5.87
CA TYR A 377 -12.02 7.75 -5.25
C TYR A 377 -11.96 6.64 -6.30
N SER A 378 -12.76 6.73 -7.35
CA SER A 378 -12.80 5.73 -8.43
C SER A 378 -11.49 5.70 -9.22
N GLY A 379 -10.90 6.88 -9.52
CA GLY A 379 -9.63 7.00 -10.22
C GLY A 379 -8.48 6.38 -9.44
N LEU A 380 -8.39 6.68 -8.15
CA LEU A 380 -7.40 6.08 -7.24
C LEU A 380 -7.56 4.56 -7.13
N SER A 381 -8.78 4.10 -6.84
CA SER A 381 -9.07 2.68 -6.64
C SER A 381 -8.81 1.87 -7.91
N LEU A 382 -9.22 2.38 -9.08
CA LEU A 382 -8.99 1.74 -10.36
C LEU A 382 -7.48 1.69 -10.69
N THR A 383 -6.81 2.82 -10.61
CA THR A 383 -5.39 2.96 -11.00
C THR A 383 -4.49 2.14 -10.09
N TYR A 384 -4.63 2.34 -8.78
CA TYR A 384 -3.83 1.62 -7.79
C TYR A 384 -4.20 0.15 -7.72
N GLY A 385 -5.50 -0.16 -7.67
CA GLY A 385 -6.00 -1.53 -7.59
C GLY A 385 -5.55 -2.39 -8.77
N LEU A 386 -5.71 -1.89 -10.00
CA LEU A 386 -5.34 -2.63 -11.20
C LEU A 386 -3.81 -2.77 -11.35
N ALA A 387 -3.06 -1.69 -11.15
CA ALA A 387 -1.61 -1.73 -11.26
C ALA A 387 -0.97 -2.62 -10.19
N SER A 388 -1.44 -2.52 -8.93
CA SER A 388 -0.95 -3.37 -7.86
C SER A 388 -1.37 -4.84 -8.04
N ALA A 389 -2.55 -5.11 -8.59
CA ALA A 389 -2.98 -6.47 -8.89
C ALA A 389 -2.08 -7.12 -9.94
N LEU A 390 -1.87 -6.44 -11.07
CA LEU A 390 -1.13 -6.99 -12.20
C LEU A 390 0.39 -7.02 -11.99
N PHE A 391 0.96 -6.05 -11.29
CA PHE A 391 2.42 -5.91 -11.16
C PHE A 391 2.94 -6.03 -9.73
N GLY A 392 2.13 -5.75 -8.71
CA GLY A 392 2.52 -5.93 -7.32
C GLY A 392 2.32 -7.36 -6.84
N GLY A 393 1.08 -7.84 -6.87
CA GLY A 393 0.72 -9.16 -6.38
C GLY A 393 1.36 -10.32 -7.15
N THR A 394 1.55 -10.15 -8.45
CA THR A 394 2.20 -11.17 -9.29
C THR A 394 3.73 -11.11 -9.26
N ALA A 395 4.33 -9.99 -8.79
CA ALA A 395 5.76 -9.79 -8.85
C ALA A 395 6.59 -10.88 -8.14
N PRO A 396 6.27 -11.35 -6.92
CA PRO A 396 7.05 -12.41 -6.28
C PRO A 396 6.98 -13.75 -7.02
N ALA A 397 5.79 -14.13 -7.52
CA ALA A 397 5.61 -15.33 -8.32
C ALA A 397 6.38 -15.24 -9.65
N LEU A 398 6.25 -14.11 -10.36
CA LEU A 398 6.96 -13.86 -11.60
C LEU A 398 8.48 -13.82 -11.37
N ALA A 399 8.96 -13.20 -10.30
CA ALA A 399 10.36 -13.19 -9.93
C ALA A 399 10.90 -14.60 -9.70
N THR A 400 10.17 -15.42 -8.94
CA THR A 400 10.53 -16.85 -8.72
C THR A 400 10.54 -17.61 -10.05
N PHE A 401 9.54 -17.45 -10.90
CA PHE A 401 9.46 -18.06 -12.20
C PHE A 401 10.64 -17.66 -13.12
N LEU A 402 10.96 -16.37 -13.17
CA LEU A 402 12.07 -15.84 -13.98
C LEU A 402 13.41 -16.45 -13.54
N VAL A 403 13.70 -16.48 -12.24
CA VAL A 403 14.93 -17.10 -11.73
C VAL A 403 14.99 -18.58 -12.09
N ARG A 404 13.89 -19.33 -11.88
CA ARG A 404 13.83 -20.77 -12.26
C ARG A 404 14.04 -21.01 -13.75
N ARG A 405 13.45 -20.17 -14.59
CA ARG A 405 13.48 -20.34 -16.06
C ARG A 405 14.80 -19.94 -16.70
N THR A 406 15.45 -18.88 -16.17
CA THR A 406 16.66 -18.28 -16.76
C THR A 406 17.94 -18.73 -16.05
N GLY A 407 17.86 -19.23 -14.82
CA GLY A 407 19.02 -19.45 -13.95
C GLY A 407 19.71 -18.14 -13.50
N ALA A 408 19.16 -16.98 -13.85
CA ALA A 408 19.77 -15.68 -13.57
C ALA A 408 19.15 -15.02 -12.34
N ASP A 409 19.91 -14.85 -11.29
CA ASP A 409 19.46 -14.23 -10.03
C ASP A 409 19.03 -12.76 -10.20
N LEU A 410 19.56 -12.08 -11.22
CA LEU A 410 19.23 -10.68 -11.52
C LEU A 410 18.00 -10.51 -12.42
N ALA A 411 17.39 -11.59 -12.93
CA ALA A 411 16.22 -11.50 -13.80
C ALA A 411 15.05 -10.69 -13.19
N PRO A 412 14.71 -10.82 -11.88
CA PRO A 412 13.71 -9.97 -11.25
C PRO A 412 14.06 -8.48 -11.23
N ALA A 413 15.34 -8.15 -11.09
CA ALA A 413 15.81 -6.75 -11.12
C ALA A 413 15.65 -6.14 -12.51
N TRP A 414 15.95 -6.89 -13.58
CA TRP A 414 15.74 -6.42 -14.95
C TRP A 414 14.26 -6.24 -15.28
N TYR A 415 13.38 -7.11 -14.76
CA TYR A 415 11.93 -6.92 -14.86
C TYR A 415 11.49 -5.61 -14.18
N ALA A 416 11.93 -5.34 -12.95
CA ALA A 416 11.62 -4.09 -12.24
C ALA A 416 12.18 -2.86 -12.95
N THR A 417 13.40 -2.97 -13.52
CA THR A 417 14.03 -1.91 -14.33
C THR A 417 13.22 -1.62 -15.59
N GLY A 418 12.71 -2.64 -16.27
CA GLY A 418 11.81 -2.47 -17.43
C GLY A 418 10.55 -1.69 -17.08
N LEU A 419 9.92 -1.97 -15.94
CA LEU A 419 8.78 -1.20 -15.44
C LEU A 419 9.18 0.24 -15.08
N THR A 420 10.40 0.44 -14.57
CA THR A 420 10.91 1.78 -14.26
C THR A 420 11.08 2.62 -15.52
N VAL A 421 11.52 2.04 -16.63
CA VAL A 421 11.60 2.72 -17.94
C VAL A 421 10.18 3.15 -18.40
N VAL A 422 9.18 2.29 -18.25
CA VAL A 422 7.78 2.66 -18.54
C VAL A 422 7.30 3.78 -17.62
N ALA A 423 7.65 3.74 -16.34
CA ALA A 423 7.27 4.78 -15.38
C ALA A 423 7.91 6.14 -15.71
N ILE A 424 9.13 6.18 -16.27
CA ILE A 424 9.75 7.44 -16.75
C ILE A 424 8.84 8.12 -17.78
N ALA A 425 8.36 7.37 -18.78
CA ALA A 425 7.46 7.91 -19.79
C ALA A 425 6.17 8.46 -19.15
N CYS A 426 5.60 7.74 -18.18
CA CYS A 426 4.43 8.19 -17.44
C CYS A 426 4.71 9.47 -16.64
N VAL A 427 5.83 9.58 -15.93
CA VAL A 427 6.21 10.77 -15.14
C VAL A 427 6.50 11.97 -16.04
N VAL A 428 7.09 11.76 -17.22
CA VAL A 428 7.28 12.83 -18.22
C VAL A 428 5.94 13.40 -18.71
N LEU A 429 4.96 12.53 -18.90
CA LEU A 429 3.58 12.91 -19.29
C LEU A 429 2.76 13.47 -18.12
N ALA A 430 3.22 13.28 -16.88
CA ALA A 430 2.50 13.71 -15.68
C ALA A 430 2.44 15.23 -15.57
N PRO A 431 1.27 15.82 -15.23
CA PRO A 431 1.20 17.23 -14.93
C PRO A 431 1.82 17.51 -13.55
N GLU A 432 2.31 18.75 -13.33
CA GLU A 432 2.57 19.21 -11.96
C GLU A 432 1.24 19.43 -11.23
N THR A 433 1.10 18.83 -10.05
CA THR A 433 -0.15 18.88 -9.27
C THR A 433 -0.05 19.75 -8.01
N ALA A 434 1.18 20.08 -7.58
CA ALA A 434 1.39 20.90 -6.39
C ALA A 434 0.71 22.26 -6.50
N GLY A 435 0.01 22.68 -5.44
CA GLY A 435 -0.66 23.97 -5.37
C GLY A 435 -1.96 24.08 -6.15
N ARG A 436 -2.38 23.05 -6.90
CA ARG A 436 -3.66 23.09 -7.62
C ARG A 436 -4.84 22.97 -6.65
N PRO A 437 -5.93 23.75 -6.87
CA PRO A 437 -7.19 23.54 -6.14
C PRO A 437 -7.72 22.12 -6.41
N LEU A 438 -8.26 21.45 -5.38
CA LEU A 438 -8.80 20.10 -5.54
C LEU A 438 -10.08 20.07 -6.39
N ASP A 439 -10.78 21.19 -6.49
CA ASP A 439 -12.07 21.34 -7.19
C ASP A 439 -11.93 21.80 -8.66
N ALA A 440 -10.72 22.03 -9.15
CA ALA A 440 -10.44 22.52 -10.50
C ALA A 440 -10.84 21.56 -11.64
N GLY A 441 -11.58 20.49 -11.34
CA GLY A 441 -12.05 19.49 -12.33
C GLY A 441 -13.24 19.91 -13.17
N GLY A 442 -13.76 21.14 -13.03
CA GLY A 442 -14.82 21.69 -13.89
C GLY A 442 -14.31 22.37 -15.15
N GLU A 443 -13.09 22.90 -15.14
CA GLU A 443 -12.57 23.77 -16.21
C GLU A 443 -11.61 23.11 -17.21
N LEU A 444 -11.13 21.87 -16.97
CA LEU A 444 -10.27 21.19 -17.93
C LEU A 444 -10.98 20.68 -19.20
N ALA A 445 -12.31 20.88 -19.29
CA ALA A 445 -13.09 20.56 -20.51
C ALA A 445 -13.32 21.78 -21.44
N SER A 446 -12.87 22.97 -21.08
CA SER A 446 -13.07 24.20 -21.86
C SER A 446 -11.79 24.98 -22.15
N GLY A 447 -10.65 24.30 -22.29
CA GLY A 447 -9.49 24.91 -22.93
C GLY A 447 -9.82 25.27 -24.37
N PRO A 448 -9.42 26.44 -24.91
CA PRO A 448 -9.80 26.86 -26.25
C PRO A 448 -9.28 25.84 -27.28
N ARG A 449 -10.21 25.26 -28.04
CA ARG A 449 -9.88 24.62 -29.30
C ARG A 449 -9.53 25.73 -30.27
N GLY A 450 -8.26 26.05 -30.38
CA GLY A 450 -7.66 26.82 -31.42
C GLY A 450 -6.85 25.91 -32.33
#